data_57a00148d01b91b5f9c10fe04ec41db9
#
_entry.id   57a00148d01b91b5f9c10fe04ec41db9
#
_cell.length_a   1.000
_cell.length_b   1.000
_cell.length_c   1.000
_cell.angle_alpha   90.00
_cell.angle_beta   90.00
_cell.angle_gamma   90.00
#
_symmetry.space_group_name_H-M   'P 1'
#
loop_
_entity.id
_entity.type
_entity.pdbx_description
1 polymer ?
#
loop_
_entity_poly.entity_id
_entity_poly.type
_entity_poly.pdbx_seq_one_letter_code
_entity_poly.pdbx_strand_id
1 'polypeptide(L)'
;MANDVLQTGLPSEDVLTKSRQHSWSITDIALAVVVIALLTAFYQNTFLDLELRWRIDPSSSHGYLIPIAAAWLFHRRWPLNQQIDSRRISKLDFACGIVAVVTGVMLHLVAVLVGALSVDGAGLVLATFGMLWCWGGRLAAKTFGTTVLFLIFMVPLPFAWQQPTGEFLQHFVSATSEASLGLCGLVVHREGYMLHLPGHVLEVAQGCSGIRQITVFLGISTFLGMVGGSRIHCATMLAFSIPIAILANTLRITMTGLITWHLGPEWAAGVLHDLDGLITVLLGLAMLWWLSKLVTSLLPQSDQQSSAEPLRDKTPSDQQEVIAQPGISLVPRLLMIVAILLPAVFADSELQEAMAEIANTPATPLVKPLSYFPDTIGDWVGTDTPVARDYFLYGDDHLHRTYMNRLTRQAATLWIIYTTDGRDRGHNPEVCMRAAGCQETLNKRTTVELPGDGEPADRFYFRQQSGRTGEWMTYWYHVFEPSEDSVEKRPALAQLVERFQRVRSGVTVELFFTEQTEADIAATDELARGIESNLQGLLPTETRRSSRRKSFLMVTDTVVRNTDQDAE
;
A
#
# COMPACT_ATOMS: atom_id res chain seq x y z
N MET A 1 -33.52 39.31 -72.72
CA MET A 1 -32.71 40.08 -71.78
C MET A 1 -33.15 39.73 -70.39
N ALA A 2 -32.51 38.79 -69.77
CA ALA A 2 -32.50 38.49 -68.35
C ALA A 2 -32.12 37.03 -68.12
N ASN A 3 -30.88 36.73 -68.31
CA ASN A 3 -30.30 35.42 -67.92
C ASN A 3 -28.78 35.63 -67.85
N ASP A 4 -28.31 36.32 -66.84
CA ASP A 4 -26.87 36.40 -66.52
C ASP A 4 -26.67 37.14 -65.20
N VAL A 5 -27.06 36.55 -64.07
CA VAL A 5 -26.51 36.88 -62.74
C VAL A 5 -26.90 35.75 -61.79
N LEU A 6 -26.17 34.66 -61.70
CA LEU A 6 -26.10 33.77 -60.54
C LEU A 6 -25.04 32.68 -60.79
N GLN A 7 -23.79 33.10 -61.01
CA GLN A 7 -22.62 32.25 -60.82
C GLN A 7 -21.59 33.01 -59.98
N THR A 8 -21.80 33.04 -58.68
CA THR A 8 -20.73 33.45 -57.75
C THR A 8 -20.66 32.43 -56.63
N GLY A 9 -19.63 31.62 -56.74
CA GLY A 9 -18.84 31.23 -55.59
C GLY A 9 -19.42 30.22 -54.60
N LEU A 10 -19.70 29.01 -55.03
CA LEU A 10 -19.53 27.89 -54.13
C LEU A 10 -18.00 27.66 -54.00
N PRO A 11 -17.44 27.68 -52.78
CA PRO A 11 -16.04 27.25 -52.59
C PRO A 11 -15.96 25.79 -53.03
N SER A 12 -14.98 25.51 -53.90
CA SER A 12 -14.71 24.18 -54.39
C SER A 12 -14.61 23.19 -53.24
N GLU A 13 -15.28 22.04 -53.36
CA GLU A 13 -15.24 20.91 -52.41
C GLU A 13 -13.82 20.45 -52.06
N ASP A 14 -12.81 20.85 -52.83
CA ASP A 14 -11.38 20.57 -52.60
C ASP A 14 -10.77 21.28 -51.38
N VAL A 15 -11.45 22.26 -50.79
CA VAL A 15 -10.96 22.96 -49.60
C VAL A 15 -11.40 22.26 -48.29
N LEU A 16 -12.47 21.45 -48.33
CA LEU A 16 -13.04 20.81 -47.16
C LEU A 16 -12.48 19.42 -46.84
N THR A 17 -11.67 18.83 -47.72
CA THR A 17 -11.19 17.44 -47.56
C THR A 17 -9.71 17.29 -47.26
N LYS A 18 -8.95 18.33 -47.05
CA LYS A 18 -7.62 18.21 -46.43
C LYS A 18 -7.72 18.04 -44.93
N SER A 19 -8.35 16.96 -44.47
CA SER A 19 -8.00 16.33 -43.23
C SER A 19 -6.49 16.08 -43.27
N ARG A 20 -5.72 16.91 -42.54
CA ARG A 20 -4.27 16.71 -42.41
C ARG A 20 -4.04 15.37 -41.73
N GLN A 21 -3.97 14.29 -42.55
CA GLN A 21 -3.45 13.03 -42.07
C GLN A 21 -2.05 13.26 -41.52
N HIS A 22 -1.92 13.09 -40.24
CA HIS A 22 -0.68 13.26 -39.50
C HIS A 22 0.29 12.15 -39.90
N SER A 23 1.14 12.36 -40.88
CA SER A 23 2.24 11.44 -41.18
C SER A 23 3.38 11.71 -40.21
N TRP A 24 3.58 10.81 -39.25
CA TRP A 24 4.76 10.82 -38.40
C TRP A 24 6.00 10.57 -39.25
N SER A 25 7.06 11.32 -39.02
CA SER A 25 8.34 11.01 -39.65
C SER A 25 8.93 9.73 -39.03
N ILE A 26 9.80 9.06 -39.77
CA ILE A 26 10.51 7.88 -39.28
C ILE A 26 11.30 8.24 -38.02
N THR A 27 11.86 9.44 -37.95
CA THR A 27 12.57 9.94 -36.76
C THR A 27 11.65 10.13 -35.55
N ASP A 28 10.42 10.60 -35.72
CA ASP A 28 9.46 10.76 -34.65
C ASP A 28 9.08 9.38 -34.06
N ILE A 29 8.84 8.42 -34.95
CA ILE A 29 8.51 7.03 -34.55
C ILE A 29 9.70 6.39 -33.82
N ALA A 30 10.90 6.50 -34.37
CA ALA A 30 12.10 5.94 -33.80
C ALA A 30 12.36 6.49 -32.38
N LEU A 31 12.29 7.82 -32.22
CA LEU A 31 12.46 8.46 -30.90
C LEU A 31 11.35 8.09 -29.92
N ALA A 32 10.10 7.99 -30.37
CA ALA A 32 9.00 7.54 -29.51
C ALA A 32 9.22 6.10 -29.02
N VAL A 33 9.69 5.21 -29.90
CA VAL A 33 10.05 3.82 -29.53
C VAL A 33 11.19 3.81 -28.49
N VAL A 34 12.23 4.63 -28.69
CA VAL A 34 13.34 4.76 -27.74
C VAL A 34 12.84 5.25 -26.38
N VAL A 35 11.98 6.27 -26.33
CA VAL A 35 11.40 6.77 -25.08
C VAL A 35 10.59 5.68 -24.35
N ILE A 36 9.76 4.94 -25.09
CA ILE A 36 8.97 3.83 -24.51
C ILE A 36 9.91 2.74 -23.98
N ALA A 37 10.94 2.37 -24.75
CA ALA A 37 11.91 1.35 -24.35
C ALA A 37 12.68 1.78 -23.08
N LEU A 38 13.12 3.04 -23.00
CA LEU A 38 13.80 3.57 -21.81
C LEU A 38 12.87 3.61 -20.60
N LEU A 39 11.60 4.02 -20.77
CA LEU A 39 10.65 3.99 -19.67
C LEU A 39 10.40 2.56 -19.18
N THR A 40 10.22 1.63 -20.11
CA THR A 40 10.01 0.20 -19.75
C THR A 40 11.24 -0.36 -19.05
N ALA A 41 12.44 -0.04 -19.52
CA ALA A 41 13.69 -0.45 -18.88
C ALA A 41 13.85 0.14 -17.47
N PHE A 42 13.50 1.43 -17.30
CA PHE A 42 13.59 2.13 -16.02
C PHE A 42 12.61 1.57 -14.98
N TYR A 43 11.38 1.23 -15.37
CA TYR A 43 10.36 0.70 -14.48
C TYR A 43 10.19 -0.82 -14.56
N GLN A 44 11.15 -1.57 -15.13
CA GLN A 44 10.99 -3.02 -15.32
C GLN A 44 10.76 -3.76 -13.99
N ASN A 45 11.51 -3.40 -12.95
CA ASN A 45 11.36 -4.01 -11.61
C ASN A 45 10.02 -3.63 -10.98
N THR A 46 9.57 -2.39 -11.16
CA THR A 46 8.23 -1.95 -10.73
C THR A 46 7.12 -2.81 -11.35
N PHE A 47 7.22 -3.12 -12.66
CA PHE A 47 6.24 -3.99 -13.32
C PHE A 47 6.27 -5.41 -12.76
N LEU A 48 7.46 -5.97 -12.50
CA LEU A 48 7.61 -7.30 -11.92
C LEU A 48 7.09 -7.36 -10.49
N ASP A 49 7.39 -6.35 -9.68
CA ASP A 49 6.93 -6.25 -8.29
C ASP A 49 5.41 -6.04 -8.20
N LEU A 50 4.84 -5.22 -9.09
CA LEU A 50 3.38 -5.06 -9.19
C LEU A 50 2.72 -6.38 -9.58
N GLU A 51 3.25 -7.09 -10.61
CA GLU A 51 2.74 -8.40 -11.03
C GLU A 51 2.79 -9.41 -9.89
N LEU A 52 3.94 -9.51 -9.23
CA LEU A 52 4.11 -10.39 -8.08
C LEU A 52 3.10 -10.05 -6.98
N ARG A 53 2.92 -8.76 -6.67
CA ARG A 53 1.96 -8.32 -5.66
C ARG A 53 0.52 -8.66 -6.04
N TRP A 54 0.12 -8.46 -7.29
CA TRP A 54 -1.23 -8.83 -7.76
C TRP A 54 -1.48 -10.33 -7.71
N ARG A 55 -0.44 -11.14 -7.89
CA ARG A 55 -0.51 -12.60 -7.86
C ARG A 55 -0.61 -13.16 -6.44
N ILE A 56 0.20 -12.64 -5.51
CA ILE A 56 0.28 -13.19 -4.14
C ILE A 56 -0.69 -12.54 -3.15
N ASP A 57 -1.07 -11.27 -3.37
CA ASP A 57 -1.98 -10.54 -2.49
C ASP A 57 -3.38 -10.45 -3.09
N PRO A 58 -4.34 -11.22 -2.55
CA PRO A 58 -5.71 -11.18 -3.03
C PRO A 58 -6.35 -9.79 -2.96
N SER A 59 -5.88 -8.89 -2.07
CA SER A 59 -6.40 -7.51 -1.97
C SER A 59 -6.00 -6.63 -3.14
N SER A 60 -4.91 -6.96 -3.81
CA SER A 60 -4.33 -6.22 -4.94
C SER A 60 -4.60 -6.88 -6.30
N SER A 61 -5.24 -8.06 -6.34
CA SER A 61 -5.46 -8.86 -7.57
C SER A 61 -6.25 -8.14 -8.66
N HIS A 62 -7.09 -7.17 -8.30
CA HIS A 62 -7.80 -6.29 -9.25
C HIS A 62 -6.83 -5.46 -10.11
N GLY A 63 -5.57 -5.33 -9.72
CA GLY A 63 -4.53 -4.63 -10.47
C GLY A 63 -4.37 -5.11 -11.91
N TYR A 64 -4.61 -6.40 -12.20
CA TYR A 64 -4.60 -6.93 -13.57
C TYR A 64 -5.67 -6.32 -14.49
N LEU A 65 -6.83 -5.95 -13.93
CA LEU A 65 -7.95 -5.42 -14.71
C LEU A 65 -7.80 -3.93 -15.04
N ILE A 66 -7.07 -3.19 -14.21
CA ILE A 66 -6.95 -1.73 -14.35
C ILE A 66 -6.25 -1.31 -15.66
N PRO A 67 -5.10 -1.90 -16.05
CA PRO A 67 -4.47 -1.57 -17.34
C PRO A 67 -5.36 -1.90 -18.54
N ILE A 68 -6.13 -3.01 -18.47
CA ILE A 68 -7.06 -3.40 -19.53
C ILE A 68 -8.21 -2.38 -19.66
N ALA A 69 -8.79 -1.96 -18.52
CA ALA A 69 -9.83 -0.94 -18.49
C ALA A 69 -9.30 0.43 -18.97
N ALA A 70 -8.07 0.79 -18.59
CA ALA A 70 -7.41 2.00 -19.05
C ALA A 70 -7.18 1.97 -20.58
N ALA A 71 -6.70 0.85 -21.12
CA ALA A 71 -6.51 0.67 -22.56
C ALA A 71 -7.84 0.79 -23.34
N TRP A 72 -8.93 0.22 -22.79
CA TRP A 72 -10.26 0.36 -23.38
C TRP A 72 -10.76 1.83 -23.33
N LEU A 73 -10.59 2.53 -22.20
CA LEU A 73 -10.93 3.96 -22.09
C LEU A 73 -10.10 4.80 -23.06
N PHE A 74 -8.82 4.51 -23.22
CA PHE A 74 -7.94 5.18 -24.16
C PHE A 74 -8.41 4.96 -25.59
N HIS A 75 -8.70 3.72 -25.97
CA HIS A 75 -9.24 3.39 -27.30
C HIS A 75 -10.57 4.12 -27.58
N ARG A 76 -11.49 4.12 -26.62
CA ARG A 76 -12.77 4.82 -26.76
C ARG A 76 -12.61 6.33 -27.02
N ARG A 77 -11.57 6.95 -26.41
CA ARG A 77 -11.27 8.37 -26.58
C ARG A 77 -10.34 8.66 -27.77
N TRP A 78 -9.82 7.63 -28.42
CA TRP A 78 -8.86 7.79 -29.51
C TRP A 78 -9.35 8.66 -30.68
N PRO A 79 -10.63 8.65 -31.11
CA PRO A 79 -11.12 9.54 -32.15
C PRO A 79 -10.90 11.03 -31.84
N LEU A 80 -10.82 11.41 -30.58
CA LEU A 80 -10.53 12.79 -30.15
C LEU A 80 -9.06 13.19 -30.39
N ASN A 81 -8.19 12.24 -30.65
CA ASN A 81 -6.78 12.50 -30.99
C ASN A 81 -6.62 13.38 -32.25
N GLN A 82 -7.56 13.34 -33.18
CA GLN A 82 -7.56 14.16 -34.39
C GLN A 82 -7.56 15.68 -34.09
N GLN A 83 -7.97 16.07 -32.88
CA GLN A 83 -7.99 17.46 -32.41
C GLN A 83 -6.64 17.88 -31.79
N ILE A 84 -5.73 16.93 -31.51
CA ILE A 84 -4.46 17.20 -30.83
C ILE A 84 -3.38 17.52 -31.85
N ASP A 85 -2.94 18.78 -31.88
CA ASP A 85 -1.74 19.15 -32.65
C ASP A 85 -0.48 18.85 -31.83
N SER A 86 0.08 17.65 -32.06
CA SER A 86 1.31 17.22 -31.38
C SER A 86 2.59 17.82 -31.99
N ARG A 87 2.51 18.60 -33.07
CA ARG A 87 3.69 19.15 -33.73
C ARG A 87 4.35 20.25 -32.92
N ARG A 88 3.58 21.13 -32.32
CA ARG A 88 4.08 22.24 -31.49
C ARG A 88 3.20 22.41 -30.25
N ILE A 89 3.84 22.40 -29.10
CA ILE A 89 3.18 22.70 -27.83
C ILE A 89 3.81 23.92 -27.18
N SER A 90 3.08 24.59 -26.30
CA SER A 90 3.60 25.76 -25.59
C SER A 90 4.79 25.37 -24.69
N LYS A 91 5.70 26.33 -24.47
CA LYS A 91 6.83 26.12 -23.56
C LYS A 91 6.38 25.76 -22.14
N LEU A 92 5.26 26.34 -21.68
CA LEU A 92 4.68 26.08 -20.37
C LEU A 92 4.14 24.64 -20.27
N ASP A 93 3.39 24.18 -21.29
CA ASP A 93 2.88 22.79 -21.32
C ASP A 93 4.03 21.78 -21.31
N PHE A 94 5.08 22.06 -22.07
CA PHE A 94 6.26 21.20 -22.07
C PHE A 94 6.97 21.19 -20.72
N ALA A 95 7.14 22.35 -20.09
CA ALA A 95 7.74 22.45 -18.75
C ALA A 95 6.91 21.67 -17.70
N CYS A 96 5.57 21.80 -17.73
CA CYS A 96 4.70 21.03 -16.85
C CYS A 96 4.85 19.51 -17.06
N GLY A 97 4.91 19.07 -18.31
CA GLY A 97 5.13 17.67 -18.66
C GLY A 97 6.50 17.15 -18.16
N ILE A 98 7.56 17.92 -18.37
CA ILE A 98 8.92 17.58 -17.90
C ILE A 98 8.97 17.53 -16.37
N VAL A 99 8.36 18.47 -15.67
CA VAL A 99 8.29 18.44 -14.21
C VAL A 99 7.61 17.14 -13.74
N ALA A 100 6.51 16.74 -14.37
CA ALA A 100 5.83 15.49 -14.03
C ALA A 100 6.72 14.26 -14.30
N VAL A 101 7.45 14.21 -15.44
CA VAL A 101 8.40 13.12 -15.74
C VAL A 101 9.51 13.06 -14.70
N VAL A 102 10.16 14.20 -14.41
CA VAL A 102 11.26 14.27 -13.43
C VAL A 102 10.77 13.87 -12.04
N THR A 103 9.59 14.35 -11.63
CA THR A 103 9.01 13.97 -10.34
C THR A 103 8.73 12.47 -10.28
N GLY A 104 8.19 11.87 -11.37
CA GLY A 104 7.98 10.42 -11.45
C GLY A 104 9.29 9.64 -11.33
N VAL A 105 10.35 10.06 -12.04
CA VAL A 105 11.69 9.47 -11.95
C VAL A 105 12.25 9.59 -10.53
N MET A 106 12.13 10.76 -9.89
CA MET A 106 12.61 10.94 -8.51
C MET A 106 11.84 10.08 -7.51
N LEU A 107 10.51 9.97 -7.67
CA LEU A 107 9.70 9.09 -6.83
C LEU A 107 10.14 7.63 -6.95
N HIS A 108 10.45 7.15 -8.16
CA HIS A 108 10.98 5.81 -8.37
C HIS A 108 12.31 5.60 -7.61
N LEU A 109 13.30 6.47 -7.82
CA LEU A 109 14.60 6.33 -7.17
C LEU A 109 14.49 6.38 -5.63
N VAL A 110 13.63 7.25 -5.10
CA VAL A 110 13.33 7.27 -3.65
C VAL A 110 12.62 6.00 -3.22
N ALA A 111 11.65 5.53 -4.00
CA ALA A 111 10.88 4.32 -3.69
C ALA A 111 11.77 3.08 -3.64
N VAL A 112 12.73 2.95 -4.55
CA VAL A 112 13.74 1.88 -4.54
C VAL A 112 14.57 1.94 -3.27
N LEU A 113 15.04 3.15 -2.86
CA LEU A 113 15.81 3.33 -1.63
C LEU A 113 15.05 2.92 -0.37
N VAL A 114 13.74 3.17 -0.33
CA VAL A 114 12.92 2.92 0.87
C VAL A 114 12.11 1.63 0.81
N GLY A 115 12.14 0.90 -0.32
CA GLY A 115 11.36 -0.32 -0.53
C GLY A 115 9.85 -0.08 -0.60
N ALA A 116 9.40 1.06 -1.15
CA ALA A 116 7.99 1.48 -1.14
C ALA A 116 7.33 1.34 -2.51
N LEU A 117 6.84 0.13 -2.85
CA LEU A 117 6.18 -0.18 -4.12
C LEU A 117 5.01 0.78 -4.46
N SER A 118 4.29 1.28 -3.44
CA SER A 118 3.20 2.23 -3.65
C SER A 118 3.67 3.58 -4.20
N VAL A 119 4.81 4.06 -3.72
CA VAL A 119 5.45 5.31 -4.19
C VAL A 119 6.02 5.09 -5.57
N ASP A 120 6.60 3.93 -5.82
CA ASP A 120 7.16 3.53 -7.09
C ASP A 120 6.09 3.47 -8.19
N GLY A 121 5.00 2.75 -7.96
CA GLY A 121 3.86 2.69 -8.86
C GLY A 121 3.23 4.06 -9.13
N ALA A 122 3.14 4.93 -8.11
CA ALA A 122 2.69 6.31 -8.29
C ALA A 122 3.65 7.11 -9.18
N GLY A 123 4.97 6.91 -9.04
CA GLY A 123 6.01 7.46 -9.89
C GLY A 123 5.84 7.06 -11.36
N LEU A 124 5.59 5.76 -11.63
CA LEU A 124 5.29 5.24 -12.97
C LEU A 124 4.09 5.94 -13.60
N VAL A 125 2.97 6.06 -12.86
CA VAL A 125 1.76 6.72 -13.35
C VAL A 125 2.02 8.20 -13.65
N LEU A 126 2.76 8.89 -12.78
CA LEU A 126 3.08 10.31 -12.95
C LEU A 126 4.03 10.55 -14.12
N ALA A 127 5.06 9.70 -14.30
CA ALA A 127 5.97 9.78 -15.44
C ALA A 127 5.22 9.54 -16.75
N THR A 128 4.35 8.54 -16.82
CA THR A 128 3.48 8.25 -17.97
C THR A 128 2.56 9.44 -18.28
N PHE A 129 1.96 10.06 -17.27
CA PHE A 129 1.15 11.26 -17.42
C PHE A 129 1.96 12.45 -17.94
N GLY A 130 3.18 12.65 -17.40
CA GLY A 130 4.11 13.68 -17.87
C GLY A 130 4.51 13.52 -19.34
N MET A 131 4.77 12.27 -19.77
CA MET A 131 5.07 11.97 -21.17
C MET A 131 3.88 12.25 -22.10
N LEU A 132 2.66 11.87 -21.68
CA LEU A 132 1.44 12.23 -22.39
C LEU A 132 1.32 13.76 -22.56
N TRP A 133 1.62 14.51 -21.50
CA TRP A 133 1.59 15.98 -21.54
C TRP A 133 2.67 16.55 -22.45
N CYS A 134 3.90 16.01 -22.41
CA CYS A 134 4.97 16.38 -23.33
C CYS A 134 4.64 16.05 -24.80
N TRP A 135 3.87 14.99 -25.05
CA TRP A 135 3.47 14.60 -26.39
C TRP A 135 2.47 15.57 -27.01
N GLY A 136 1.36 15.85 -26.37
CA GLY A 136 0.24 16.59 -26.96
C GLY A 136 -0.23 17.82 -26.17
N GLY A 137 0.59 18.29 -25.21
CA GLY A 137 0.32 19.47 -24.41
C GLY A 137 -0.92 19.34 -23.53
N ARG A 138 -1.47 20.49 -23.14
CA ARG A 138 -2.65 20.58 -22.27
C ARG A 138 -3.87 19.85 -22.83
N LEU A 139 -4.02 19.80 -24.15
CA LEU A 139 -5.17 19.14 -24.77
C LEU A 139 -5.09 17.62 -24.59
N ALA A 140 -3.92 17.01 -24.83
CA ALA A 140 -3.70 15.59 -24.57
C ALA A 140 -3.89 15.25 -23.08
N ALA A 141 -3.33 16.08 -22.18
CA ALA A 141 -3.49 15.92 -20.75
C ALA A 141 -4.97 15.99 -20.31
N LYS A 142 -5.77 16.88 -20.90
CA LYS A 142 -7.23 16.95 -20.62
C LYS A 142 -8.00 15.77 -21.19
N THR A 143 -7.65 15.28 -22.39
CA THR A 143 -8.38 14.23 -23.09
C THR A 143 -8.06 12.85 -22.52
N PHE A 144 -6.78 12.54 -22.35
CA PHE A 144 -6.30 11.21 -21.96
C PHE A 144 -5.76 11.15 -20.52
N GLY A 145 -5.47 12.30 -19.89
CA GLY A 145 -4.80 12.34 -18.60
C GLY A 145 -5.56 11.63 -17.50
N THR A 146 -6.89 11.77 -17.45
CA THR A 146 -7.71 11.01 -16.48
C THR A 146 -7.62 9.51 -16.69
N THR A 147 -7.46 9.04 -17.95
CA THR A 147 -7.28 7.62 -18.26
C THR A 147 -5.91 7.11 -17.78
N VAL A 148 -4.86 7.94 -17.92
CA VAL A 148 -3.53 7.58 -17.38
C VAL A 148 -3.55 7.61 -15.85
N LEU A 149 -4.14 8.64 -15.24
CA LEU A 149 -4.25 8.73 -13.78
C LEU A 149 -5.11 7.61 -13.18
N PHE A 150 -6.04 7.03 -13.95
CA PHE A 150 -6.80 5.85 -13.54
C PHE A 150 -5.90 4.64 -13.24
N LEU A 151 -4.70 4.55 -13.84
CA LEU A 151 -3.73 3.51 -13.54
C LEU A 151 -3.28 3.51 -12.07
N ILE A 152 -3.53 4.58 -11.31
CA ILE A 152 -3.20 4.61 -9.87
C ILE A 152 -3.91 3.49 -9.09
N PHE A 153 -5.08 3.03 -9.56
CA PHE A 153 -5.81 1.93 -8.92
C PHE A 153 -5.17 0.55 -9.12
N MET A 154 -4.16 0.40 -9.98
CA MET A 154 -3.36 -0.83 -10.07
C MET A 154 -2.26 -0.89 -9.00
N VAL A 155 -1.96 0.26 -8.37
CA VAL A 155 -0.90 0.40 -7.38
C VAL A 155 -1.45 0.04 -6.01
N PRO A 156 -0.79 -0.85 -5.24
CA PRO A 156 -1.23 -1.20 -3.91
C PRO A 156 -1.18 0.03 -2.98
N LEU A 157 -2.12 0.11 -2.05
CA LEU A 157 -2.11 1.17 -1.04
C LEU A 157 -0.85 1.09 -0.17
N PRO A 158 -0.28 2.22 0.28
CA PRO A 158 0.82 2.21 1.23
C PRO A 158 0.45 1.45 2.50
N PHE A 159 1.37 0.62 3.01
CA PHE A 159 1.13 -0.18 4.21
C PHE A 159 0.76 0.69 5.42
N ALA A 160 1.41 1.86 5.55
CA ALA A 160 1.12 2.84 6.60
C ALA A 160 -0.35 3.34 6.60
N TRP A 161 -1.03 3.26 5.46
CA TRP A 161 -2.45 3.62 5.36
C TRP A 161 -3.38 2.40 5.44
N GLN A 162 -2.90 1.24 4.95
CA GLN A 162 -3.71 0.01 5.00
C GLN A 162 -4.05 -0.38 6.42
N GLN A 163 -3.07 -0.34 7.34
CA GLN A 163 -3.23 -0.84 8.68
C GLN A 163 -4.23 -0.02 9.52
N PRO A 164 -4.05 1.31 9.73
CA PRO A 164 -5.00 2.08 10.54
C PRO A 164 -6.39 2.16 9.90
N THR A 165 -6.46 2.21 8.56
CA THR A 165 -7.75 2.20 7.85
C THR A 165 -8.43 0.84 7.98
N GLY A 166 -7.67 -0.26 7.89
CA GLY A 166 -8.17 -1.62 8.08
C GLY A 166 -8.73 -1.82 9.48
N GLU A 167 -8.02 -1.39 10.52
CA GLU A 167 -8.45 -1.46 11.91
C GLU A 167 -9.74 -0.65 12.15
N PHE A 168 -9.79 0.59 11.66
CA PHE A 168 -10.99 1.42 11.76
C PHE A 168 -12.21 0.75 11.10
N LEU A 169 -12.04 0.25 9.87
CA LEU A 169 -13.08 -0.44 9.13
C LEU A 169 -13.51 -1.74 9.81
N GLN A 170 -12.57 -2.50 10.35
CA GLN A 170 -12.82 -3.75 11.08
C GLN A 170 -13.71 -3.49 12.30
N HIS A 171 -13.42 -2.45 13.09
CA HIS A 171 -14.26 -2.01 14.19
C HIS A 171 -15.67 -1.58 13.73
N PHE A 172 -15.73 -0.79 12.68
CA PHE A 172 -17.00 -0.29 12.16
C PHE A 172 -17.87 -1.43 11.62
N VAL A 173 -17.28 -2.33 10.83
CA VAL A 173 -18.00 -3.47 10.25
C VAL A 173 -18.43 -4.46 11.32
N SER A 174 -17.60 -4.72 12.34
CA SER A 174 -17.99 -5.58 13.47
C SER A 174 -19.22 -5.02 14.19
N ALA A 175 -19.25 -3.70 14.45
CA ALA A 175 -20.38 -3.05 15.12
C ALA A 175 -21.66 -3.09 14.28
N THR A 176 -21.55 -2.82 12.97
CA THR A 176 -22.71 -2.85 12.07
C THR A 176 -23.20 -4.29 11.84
N SER A 177 -22.30 -5.28 11.84
CA SER A 177 -22.67 -6.70 11.74
C SER A 177 -23.34 -7.23 13.01
N GLU A 178 -22.89 -6.82 14.20
CA GLU A 178 -23.59 -7.10 15.47
C GLU A 178 -25.04 -6.62 15.41
N ALA A 179 -25.26 -5.36 15.02
CA ALA A 179 -26.59 -4.81 14.88
C ALA A 179 -27.43 -5.56 13.84
N SER A 180 -26.83 -5.92 12.69
CA SER A 180 -27.51 -6.65 11.62
C SER A 180 -27.92 -8.07 12.03
N LEU A 181 -27.03 -8.79 12.74
CA LEU A 181 -27.32 -10.11 13.32
C LEU A 181 -28.42 -10.02 14.40
N GLY A 182 -28.40 -8.96 15.21
CA GLY A 182 -29.47 -8.64 16.16
C GLY A 182 -30.83 -8.46 15.50
N LEU A 183 -30.88 -7.76 14.35
CA LEU A 183 -32.10 -7.62 13.54
C LEU A 183 -32.58 -8.97 12.96
N CYS A 184 -31.67 -9.92 12.73
CA CYS A 184 -32.01 -11.29 12.34
C CYS A 184 -32.47 -12.16 13.51
N GLY A 185 -32.55 -11.62 14.73
CA GLY A 185 -33.04 -12.33 15.92
C GLY A 185 -31.95 -13.08 16.71
N LEU A 186 -30.67 -12.88 16.41
CA LEU A 186 -29.57 -13.46 17.17
C LEU A 186 -29.16 -12.55 18.32
N VAL A 187 -28.91 -13.16 19.49
CA VAL A 187 -28.25 -12.47 20.59
C VAL A 187 -26.75 -12.54 20.34
N VAL A 188 -26.17 -11.43 19.94
CA VAL A 188 -24.74 -11.31 19.66
C VAL A 188 -24.13 -10.32 20.63
N HIS A 189 -22.96 -10.64 21.16
CA HIS A 189 -22.17 -9.73 21.97
C HIS A 189 -20.84 -9.49 21.27
N ARG A 190 -20.49 -8.22 21.02
CA ARG A 190 -19.26 -7.84 20.36
C ARG A 190 -18.19 -7.46 21.36
N GLU A 191 -17.03 -8.08 21.24
CA GLU A 191 -15.83 -7.72 21.97
C GLU A 191 -14.71 -7.43 20.96
N GLY A 192 -14.49 -6.12 20.70
CA GLY A 192 -13.54 -5.71 19.67
C GLY A 192 -13.97 -6.16 18.26
N TYR A 193 -13.22 -7.09 17.69
CA TYR A 193 -13.49 -7.72 16.39
C TYR A 193 -14.13 -9.10 16.51
N MET A 194 -14.32 -9.57 17.73
CA MET A 194 -14.94 -10.86 18.01
C MET A 194 -16.44 -10.68 18.18
N LEU A 195 -17.23 -11.49 17.47
CA LEU A 195 -18.68 -11.57 17.57
C LEU A 195 -19.03 -12.88 18.28
N HIS A 196 -19.46 -12.80 19.52
CA HIS A 196 -19.90 -13.95 20.32
C HIS A 196 -21.33 -14.29 19.96
N LEU A 197 -21.48 -15.35 19.18
CA LEU A 197 -22.76 -15.95 18.79
C LEU A 197 -23.15 -17.04 19.83
N PRO A 198 -24.42 -17.43 19.90
CA PRO A 198 -24.81 -18.56 20.77
C PRO A 198 -24.07 -19.83 20.36
N GLY A 199 -23.16 -20.29 21.25
CA GLY A 199 -22.35 -21.50 21.05
C GLY A 199 -21.10 -21.36 20.14
N HIS A 200 -20.87 -20.21 19.53
CA HIS A 200 -19.74 -19.99 18.62
C HIS A 200 -19.15 -18.58 18.77
N VAL A 201 -17.88 -18.44 18.40
CA VAL A 201 -17.21 -17.13 18.31
C VAL A 201 -16.75 -16.93 16.87
N LEU A 202 -17.13 -15.80 16.28
CA LEU A 202 -16.72 -15.39 14.94
C LEU A 202 -15.74 -14.23 15.05
N GLU A 203 -14.51 -14.42 14.58
CA GLU A 203 -13.53 -13.37 14.44
C GLU A 203 -13.69 -12.65 13.11
N VAL A 204 -13.83 -11.32 13.15
CA VAL A 204 -13.75 -10.50 11.95
C VAL A 204 -12.27 -10.25 11.63
N ALA A 205 -11.65 -11.16 10.90
CA ALA A 205 -10.24 -11.10 10.54
C ALA A 205 -9.89 -9.82 9.75
N GLN A 206 -8.64 -9.39 9.78
CA GLN A 206 -8.16 -8.19 9.07
C GLN A 206 -8.46 -8.25 7.56
N GLY A 207 -8.36 -9.43 6.93
CA GLY A 207 -8.76 -9.65 5.53
C GLY A 207 -10.26 -9.41 5.26
N CYS A 208 -11.09 -9.42 6.32
CA CYS A 208 -12.53 -9.16 6.28
C CYS A 208 -12.89 -7.72 6.69
N SER A 209 -11.92 -6.83 6.89
CA SER A 209 -12.14 -5.41 7.24
C SER A 209 -12.90 -4.62 6.16
N GLY A 210 -12.88 -5.07 4.92
CA GLY A 210 -13.53 -4.42 3.78
C GLY A 210 -12.64 -3.46 3.00
N ILE A 211 -11.37 -3.28 3.37
CA ILE A 211 -10.44 -2.39 2.67
C ILE A 211 -10.26 -2.81 1.19
N ARG A 212 -10.22 -4.13 0.92
CA ARG A 212 -10.19 -4.68 -0.44
C ARG A 212 -11.41 -4.23 -1.26
N GLN A 213 -12.60 -4.32 -0.68
CA GLN A 213 -13.83 -3.93 -1.36
C GLN A 213 -13.87 -2.44 -1.67
N ILE A 214 -13.38 -1.61 -0.74
CA ILE A 214 -13.28 -0.16 -0.95
C ILE A 214 -12.36 0.16 -2.14
N THR A 215 -11.17 -0.43 -2.21
CA THR A 215 -10.22 -0.18 -3.31
C THR A 215 -10.77 -0.61 -4.66
N VAL A 216 -11.36 -1.81 -4.74
CA VAL A 216 -12.00 -2.33 -5.95
C VAL A 216 -13.18 -1.43 -6.38
N PHE A 217 -14.07 -1.07 -5.44
CA PHE A 217 -15.26 -0.28 -5.76
C PHE A 217 -14.93 1.17 -6.11
N LEU A 218 -13.89 1.78 -5.53
CA LEU A 218 -13.36 3.06 -5.96
C LEU A 218 -12.87 3.01 -7.41
N GLY A 219 -12.11 1.99 -7.77
CA GLY A 219 -11.65 1.77 -9.15
C GLY A 219 -12.82 1.63 -10.12
N ILE A 220 -13.77 0.75 -9.83
CA ILE A 220 -14.95 0.52 -10.68
C ILE A 220 -15.84 1.76 -10.77
N SER A 221 -16.06 2.46 -9.65
CA SER A 221 -16.84 3.70 -9.63
C SER A 221 -16.19 4.79 -10.46
N THR A 222 -14.87 4.92 -10.40
CA THR A 222 -14.11 5.82 -11.26
C THR A 222 -14.27 5.45 -12.73
N PHE A 223 -14.14 4.17 -13.07
CA PHE A 223 -14.35 3.68 -14.42
C PHE A 223 -15.77 4.00 -14.93
N LEU A 224 -16.80 3.64 -14.18
CA LEU A 224 -18.20 3.92 -14.53
C LEU A 224 -18.46 5.43 -14.65
N GLY A 225 -17.89 6.23 -13.75
CA GLY A 225 -17.95 7.69 -13.82
C GLY A 225 -17.34 8.25 -15.11
N MET A 226 -16.19 7.70 -15.53
CA MET A 226 -15.53 8.10 -16.76
C MET A 226 -16.28 7.65 -18.02
N VAL A 227 -17.00 6.53 -17.95
CA VAL A 227 -17.87 6.04 -19.03
C VAL A 227 -19.15 6.86 -19.14
N GLY A 228 -19.73 7.29 -18.01
CA GLY A 228 -20.95 8.11 -17.95
C GLY A 228 -20.78 9.56 -18.42
N GLY A 229 -19.53 10.05 -18.52
CA GLY A 229 -19.17 11.31 -19.18
C GLY A 229 -19.48 12.59 -18.39
N SER A 230 -20.40 12.59 -17.42
CA SER A 230 -20.74 13.74 -16.59
C SER A 230 -19.87 13.83 -15.33
N ARG A 231 -19.41 15.04 -14.97
CA ARG A 231 -18.65 15.27 -13.72
C ARG A 231 -19.50 14.95 -12.48
N ILE A 232 -20.79 15.25 -12.53
CA ILE A 232 -21.72 14.96 -11.43
C ILE A 232 -21.87 13.45 -11.28
N HIS A 233 -22.00 12.71 -12.41
CA HIS A 233 -22.06 11.26 -12.39
C HIS A 233 -20.80 10.67 -11.74
N CYS A 234 -19.61 11.12 -12.17
CA CYS A 234 -18.36 10.66 -11.60
C CYS A 234 -18.26 10.95 -10.08
N ALA A 235 -18.59 12.17 -9.66
CA ALA A 235 -18.58 12.57 -8.26
C ALA A 235 -19.57 11.74 -7.42
N THR A 236 -20.75 11.47 -7.93
CA THR A 236 -21.76 10.65 -7.25
C THR A 236 -21.29 9.20 -7.12
N MET A 237 -20.75 8.62 -8.19
CA MET A 237 -20.22 7.25 -8.16
C MET A 237 -19.10 7.10 -7.14
N LEU A 238 -18.18 8.06 -7.08
CA LEU A 238 -17.10 8.07 -6.08
C LEU A 238 -17.63 8.24 -4.66
N ALA A 239 -18.56 9.15 -4.43
CA ALA A 239 -19.13 9.40 -3.10
C ALA A 239 -19.85 8.17 -2.53
N PHE A 240 -20.57 7.42 -3.37
CA PHE A 240 -21.32 6.24 -2.96
C PHE A 240 -20.51 4.95 -2.96
N SER A 241 -19.32 4.92 -3.56
CA SER A 241 -18.49 3.71 -3.61
C SER A 241 -18.10 3.20 -2.20
N ILE A 242 -17.74 4.10 -1.28
CA ILE A 242 -17.37 3.76 0.08
C ILE A 242 -18.56 3.23 0.89
N PRO A 243 -19.72 3.93 0.98
CA PRO A 243 -20.90 3.40 1.64
C PRO A 243 -21.36 2.04 1.10
N ILE A 244 -21.33 1.84 -0.22
CA ILE A 244 -21.70 0.56 -0.85
C ILE A 244 -20.70 -0.53 -0.49
N ALA A 245 -19.40 -0.24 -0.46
CA ALA A 245 -18.37 -1.19 -0.05
C ALA A 245 -18.55 -1.64 1.41
N ILE A 246 -18.81 -0.69 2.30
CA ILE A 246 -19.05 -0.96 3.72
C ILE A 246 -20.32 -1.80 3.90
N LEU A 247 -21.41 -1.45 3.21
CA LEU A 247 -22.65 -2.20 3.26
C LEU A 247 -22.48 -3.63 2.76
N ALA A 248 -21.81 -3.81 1.61
CA ALA A 248 -21.53 -5.13 1.05
C ALA A 248 -20.69 -5.98 2.02
N ASN A 249 -19.69 -5.38 2.66
CA ASN A 249 -18.85 -6.08 3.65
C ASN A 249 -19.62 -6.41 4.93
N THR A 250 -20.46 -5.50 5.44
CA THR A 250 -21.35 -5.77 6.58
C THR A 250 -22.29 -6.94 6.29
N LEU A 251 -22.90 -6.98 5.10
CA LEU A 251 -23.74 -8.10 4.67
C LEU A 251 -22.95 -9.40 4.62
N ARG A 252 -21.72 -9.38 4.13
CA ARG A 252 -20.83 -10.53 4.11
C ARG A 252 -20.63 -11.09 5.52
N ILE A 253 -20.19 -10.27 6.47
CA ILE A 253 -19.95 -10.73 7.85
C ILE A 253 -21.27 -11.21 8.52
N THR A 254 -22.39 -10.54 8.24
CA THR A 254 -23.70 -10.95 8.72
C THR A 254 -24.08 -12.34 8.17
N MET A 255 -23.87 -12.59 6.88
CA MET A 255 -24.11 -13.91 6.27
C MET A 255 -23.19 -14.97 6.84
N THR A 256 -21.88 -14.69 6.98
CA THR A 256 -20.93 -15.59 7.63
C THR A 256 -21.38 -15.93 9.06
N GLY A 257 -21.86 -14.93 9.83
CA GLY A 257 -22.39 -15.15 11.18
C GLY A 257 -23.64 -16.03 11.19
N LEU A 258 -24.58 -15.83 10.27
CA LEU A 258 -25.77 -16.69 10.12
C LEU A 258 -25.41 -18.11 9.72
N ILE A 259 -24.46 -18.29 8.79
CA ILE A 259 -23.93 -19.59 8.38
C ILE A 259 -23.29 -20.30 9.58
N THR A 260 -22.43 -19.59 10.33
CA THR A 260 -21.78 -20.11 11.54
C THR A 260 -22.79 -20.60 12.57
N TRP A 261 -23.86 -19.84 12.77
CA TRP A 261 -24.88 -20.19 13.76
C TRP A 261 -25.76 -21.35 13.32
N HIS A 262 -26.18 -21.41 12.03
CA HIS A 262 -27.10 -22.45 11.55
C HIS A 262 -26.42 -23.76 11.14
N LEU A 263 -25.24 -23.67 10.53
CA LEU A 263 -24.54 -24.78 9.91
C LEU A 263 -23.24 -25.17 10.62
N GLY A 264 -22.73 -24.29 11.49
CA GLY A 264 -21.47 -24.48 12.21
C GLY A 264 -20.26 -23.75 11.56
N PRO A 265 -19.18 -23.55 12.34
CA PRO A 265 -18.01 -22.81 11.91
C PRO A 265 -17.24 -23.47 10.77
N GLU A 266 -17.31 -24.80 10.62
CA GLU A 266 -16.65 -25.56 9.55
C GLU A 266 -17.17 -25.14 8.16
N TRP A 267 -18.47 -24.87 8.05
CA TRP A 267 -19.09 -24.40 6.83
C TRP A 267 -18.74 -22.93 6.53
N ALA A 268 -18.64 -22.12 7.58
CA ALA A 268 -18.29 -20.72 7.44
C ALA A 268 -16.81 -20.51 7.03
N ALA A 269 -15.91 -21.45 7.36
CA ALA A 269 -14.50 -21.39 7.02
C ALA A 269 -14.14 -22.07 5.66
N GLY A 270 -15.09 -22.82 5.06
CA GLY A 270 -14.86 -23.59 3.83
C GLY A 270 -15.35 -22.91 2.55
N VAL A 271 -15.84 -23.74 1.63
CA VAL A 271 -16.34 -23.32 0.29
C VAL A 271 -17.41 -22.22 0.39
N LEU A 272 -18.22 -22.20 1.43
CA LEU A 272 -19.24 -21.17 1.63
C LEU A 272 -18.62 -19.79 1.92
N HIS A 273 -17.44 -19.73 2.54
CA HIS A 273 -16.72 -18.47 2.75
C HIS A 273 -16.26 -17.82 1.44
N ASP A 274 -15.78 -18.63 0.50
CA ASP A 274 -15.36 -18.14 -0.83
C ASP A 274 -16.57 -17.70 -1.64
N LEU A 275 -17.67 -18.47 -1.59
CA LEU A 275 -18.93 -18.13 -2.25
C LEU A 275 -19.58 -16.86 -1.67
N ASP A 276 -19.59 -16.70 -0.35
CA ASP A 276 -20.09 -15.52 0.34
C ASP A 276 -19.31 -14.27 -0.09
N GLY A 277 -17.97 -14.34 -0.15
CA GLY A 277 -17.13 -13.28 -0.69
C GLY A 277 -17.49 -12.91 -2.15
N LEU A 278 -17.70 -13.90 -3.01
CA LEU A 278 -18.08 -13.68 -4.41
C LEU A 278 -19.47 -13.04 -4.51
N ILE A 279 -20.47 -13.59 -3.81
CA ILE A 279 -21.86 -13.10 -3.83
C ILE A 279 -21.91 -11.64 -3.38
N THR A 280 -21.22 -11.29 -2.30
CA THR A 280 -21.24 -9.91 -1.78
C THR A 280 -20.52 -8.91 -2.67
N VAL A 281 -19.44 -9.32 -3.36
CA VAL A 281 -18.80 -8.49 -4.40
C VAL A 281 -19.77 -8.28 -5.57
N LEU A 282 -20.40 -9.34 -6.08
CA LEU A 282 -21.37 -9.24 -7.18
C LEU A 282 -22.57 -8.36 -6.80
N LEU A 283 -23.07 -8.47 -5.57
CA LEU A 283 -24.13 -7.60 -5.06
C LEU A 283 -23.70 -6.13 -5.04
N GLY A 284 -22.51 -5.83 -4.51
CA GLY A 284 -21.96 -4.48 -4.52
C GLY A 284 -21.78 -3.92 -5.93
N LEU A 285 -21.30 -4.73 -6.87
CA LEU A 285 -21.21 -4.35 -8.28
C LEU A 285 -22.59 -4.08 -8.91
N ALA A 286 -23.59 -4.90 -8.59
CA ALA A 286 -24.97 -4.66 -9.02
C ALA A 286 -25.53 -3.36 -8.46
N MET A 287 -25.26 -3.05 -7.19
CA MET A 287 -25.63 -1.77 -6.55
C MET A 287 -24.97 -0.57 -7.24
N LEU A 288 -23.67 -0.65 -7.53
CA LEU A 288 -22.94 0.40 -8.27
C LEU A 288 -23.48 0.56 -9.69
N TRP A 289 -23.77 -0.52 -10.39
CA TRP A 289 -24.33 -0.48 -11.71
C TRP A 289 -25.73 0.14 -11.71
N TRP A 290 -26.59 -0.27 -10.77
CA TRP A 290 -27.93 0.29 -10.60
C TRP A 290 -27.87 1.78 -10.26
N LEU A 291 -26.97 2.19 -9.33
CA LEU A 291 -26.71 3.58 -9.01
C LEU A 291 -26.29 4.38 -10.25
N SER A 292 -25.37 3.83 -11.05
CA SER A 292 -24.93 4.46 -12.29
C SER A 292 -26.10 4.69 -13.25
N LYS A 293 -27.02 3.73 -13.39
CA LYS A 293 -28.22 3.86 -14.21
C LYS A 293 -29.18 4.91 -13.65
N LEU A 294 -29.41 4.89 -12.34
CA LEU A 294 -30.27 5.85 -11.65
C LEU A 294 -29.74 7.29 -11.84
N VAL A 295 -28.45 7.50 -11.60
CA VAL A 295 -27.82 8.83 -11.77
C VAL A 295 -27.94 9.30 -13.21
N THR A 296 -27.69 8.39 -14.18
CA THR A 296 -27.84 8.71 -15.62
C THR A 296 -29.29 9.09 -15.97
N SER A 297 -30.29 8.45 -15.37
CA SER A 297 -31.71 8.75 -15.62
C SER A 297 -32.17 10.06 -14.97
N LEU A 298 -31.56 10.45 -13.86
CA LEU A 298 -31.90 11.68 -13.12
C LEU A 298 -31.18 12.93 -13.64
N LEU A 299 -30.04 12.76 -14.32
CA LEU A 299 -29.30 13.90 -14.88
C LEU A 299 -29.95 14.40 -16.16
N PRO A 300 -30.16 15.74 -16.29
CA PRO A 300 -30.66 16.32 -17.53
C PRO A 300 -29.73 15.97 -18.71
N GLN A 301 -30.31 15.72 -19.89
CA GLN A 301 -29.54 15.42 -21.10
C GLN A 301 -28.59 16.54 -21.53
N SER A 302 -28.84 17.79 -21.10
CA SER A 302 -27.96 18.93 -21.36
C SER A 302 -26.56 18.79 -20.77
N ASP A 303 -26.41 18.11 -19.63
CA ASP A 303 -25.09 17.90 -19.01
C ASP A 303 -24.30 16.77 -19.67
N GLN A 304 -24.97 15.86 -20.37
CA GLN A 304 -24.33 14.81 -21.15
C GLN A 304 -23.70 15.36 -22.44
N GLN A 305 -24.31 16.38 -23.04
CA GLN A 305 -23.78 17.03 -24.25
C GLN A 305 -22.63 17.97 -23.95
N SER A 306 -22.57 18.61 -22.76
CA SER A 306 -21.48 19.51 -22.37
C SER A 306 -20.13 18.82 -22.18
N SER A 307 -20.11 17.50 -21.92
CA SER A 307 -18.87 16.71 -21.84
C SER A 307 -18.46 16.07 -23.16
N ALA A 308 -19.39 16.03 -24.12
CA ALA A 308 -19.19 15.48 -25.46
C ALA A 308 -19.16 16.56 -26.55
N GLU A 309 -19.41 17.82 -26.19
CA GLU A 309 -19.30 18.89 -27.17
C GLU A 309 -17.84 19.08 -27.56
N PRO A 310 -17.48 18.75 -28.81
CA PRO A 310 -16.31 19.36 -29.40
C PRO A 310 -16.53 20.87 -29.28
N LEU A 311 -15.48 21.64 -29.02
CA LEU A 311 -15.48 23.09 -29.09
C LEU A 311 -16.02 23.55 -30.47
N ARG A 312 -17.33 23.43 -30.65
CA ARG A 312 -18.06 23.84 -31.83
C ARG A 312 -18.66 25.20 -31.54
N ASP A 313 -18.30 26.11 -32.40
CA ASP A 313 -18.84 27.43 -32.59
C ASP A 313 -18.42 28.52 -31.58
N LYS A 314 -17.17 28.97 -31.73
CA LYS A 314 -17.00 30.41 -31.88
C LYS A 314 -17.14 30.72 -33.35
N THR A 315 -18.14 31.52 -33.68
CA THR A 315 -18.41 32.06 -35.02
C THR A 315 -17.17 32.60 -35.69
N PRO A 316 -17.09 32.53 -37.04
CA PRO A 316 -15.89 32.95 -37.81
C PRO A 316 -15.49 34.41 -37.68
N SER A 317 -16.21 35.23 -36.94
CA SER A 317 -15.94 36.65 -36.76
C SER A 317 -14.90 37.01 -35.71
N ASP A 318 -14.48 36.09 -34.85
CA ASP A 318 -13.41 36.26 -33.87
C ASP A 318 -12.15 35.46 -34.25
N GLN A 319 -11.85 35.29 -35.52
CA GLN A 319 -10.50 34.96 -35.97
C GLN A 319 -9.59 36.16 -35.73
N GLN A 320 -9.40 36.57 -34.48
CA GLN A 320 -8.12 37.14 -34.10
C GLN A 320 -7.06 36.12 -34.51
N GLU A 321 -6.19 36.53 -35.45
CA GLU A 321 -4.95 35.83 -35.76
C GLU A 321 -4.39 35.30 -34.44
N VAL A 322 -4.56 33.99 -34.20
CA VAL A 322 -3.79 33.30 -33.18
C VAL A 322 -2.35 33.40 -33.71
N ILE A 323 -1.68 34.48 -33.31
CA ILE A 323 -0.23 34.63 -33.46
C ILE A 323 0.32 33.31 -32.97
N ALA A 324 0.82 32.50 -33.90
CA ALA A 324 1.36 31.19 -33.65
C ALA A 324 2.46 31.35 -32.59
N GLN A 325 2.11 31.13 -31.32
CA GLN A 325 3.13 31.19 -30.28
C GLN A 325 4.23 30.21 -30.65
N PRO A 326 5.49 30.60 -30.56
CA PRO A 326 6.62 29.73 -30.91
C PRO A 326 6.59 28.50 -29.98
N GLY A 327 6.01 27.40 -30.48
CA GLY A 327 5.93 26.14 -29.76
C GLY A 327 7.19 25.30 -30.03
N ILE A 328 7.47 24.38 -29.10
CA ILE A 328 8.59 23.42 -29.24
C ILE A 328 8.13 22.28 -30.15
N SER A 329 8.94 21.94 -31.15
CA SER A 329 8.67 20.80 -32.05
C SER A 329 8.85 19.46 -31.34
N LEU A 330 8.34 18.35 -31.93
CA LEU A 330 8.30 17.03 -31.27
C LEU A 330 9.71 16.46 -31.00
N VAL A 331 10.61 16.52 -31.96
CA VAL A 331 11.97 15.95 -31.85
C VAL A 331 12.74 16.47 -30.64
N PRO A 332 12.91 17.78 -30.39
CA PRO A 332 13.62 18.27 -29.21
C PRO A 332 12.94 17.87 -27.90
N ARG A 333 11.60 17.69 -27.86
CA ARG A 333 10.90 17.23 -26.69
C ARG A 333 11.23 15.78 -26.37
N LEU A 334 11.19 14.89 -27.37
CA LEU A 334 11.57 13.49 -27.23
C LEU A 334 13.05 13.34 -26.84
N LEU A 335 13.93 14.12 -27.44
CA LEU A 335 15.37 14.14 -27.09
C LEU A 335 15.59 14.58 -25.64
N MET A 336 14.83 15.55 -25.12
CA MET A 336 14.92 15.96 -23.72
C MET A 336 14.42 14.86 -22.78
N ILE A 337 13.36 14.14 -23.13
CA ILE A 337 12.89 12.99 -22.36
C ILE A 337 13.95 11.88 -22.35
N VAL A 338 14.58 11.60 -23.50
CA VAL A 338 15.71 10.65 -23.58
C VAL A 338 16.88 11.10 -22.69
N ALA A 339 17.21 12.40 -22.70
CA ALA A 339 18.26 12.97 -21.87
C ALA A 339 17.97 12.88 -20.36
N ILE A 340 16.71 12.72 -19.95
CA ILE A 340 16.30 12.47 -18.55
C ILE A 340 16.31 10.97 -18.26
N LEU A 341 15.67 10.16 -19.11
CA LEU A 341 15.47 8.74 -18.84
C LEU A 341 16.77 7.92 -18.97
N LEU A 342 17.65 8.26 -19.92
CA LEU A 342 18.88 7.49 -20.13
C LEU A 342 19.80 7.52 -18.89
N PRO A 343 20.15 8.69 -18.32
CA PRO A 343 20.91 8.71 -17.06
C PRO A 343 20.13 8.08 -15.89
N ALA A 344 18.79 8.19 -15.87
CA ALA A 344 17.97 7.59 -14.83
C ALA A 344 18.05 6.05 -14.85
N VAL A 345 18.02 5.42 -16.03
CA VAL A 345 18.22 3.96 -16.18
C VAL A 345 19.57 3.52 -15.63
N PHE A 346 20.65 4.28 -15.93
CA PHE A 346 21.96 3.98 -15.37
C PHE A 346 21.99 4.17 -13.85
N ALA A 347 21.40 5.25 -13.33
CA ALA A 347 21.34 5.48 -11.90
C ALA A 347 20.53 4.40 -11.17
N ASP A 348 19.44 3.92 -11.77
CA ASP A 348 18.67 2.81 -11.22
C ASP A 348 19.47 1.50 -11.24
N SER A 349 20.17 1.19 -12.35
CA SER A 349 20.99 -0.03 -12.41
C SER A 349 22.11 -0.05 -11.35
N GLU A 350 22.80 1.07 -11.14
CA GLU A 350 23.80 1.21 -10.08
C GLU A 350 23.19 1.07 -8.68
N LEU A 351 21.99 1.63 -8.49
CA LEU A 351 21.26 1.52 -7.24
C LEU A 351 20.80 0.09 -6.95
N GLN A 352 20.29 -0.62 -7.95
CA GLN A 352 19.89 -2.03 -7.85
C GLN A 352 21.11 -2.93 -7.58
N GLU A 353 22.25 -2.67 -8.22
CA GLU A 353 23.49 -3.40 -7.96
C GLU A 353 23.97 -3.18 -6.52
N ALA A 354 23.97 -1.94 -6.04
CA ALA A 354 24.31 -1.62 -4.66
C ALA A 354 23.37 -2.32 -3.66
N MET A 355 22.08 -2.39 -3.98
CA MET A 355 21.10 -3.09 -3.15
C MET A 355 21.31 -4.61 -3.16
N ALA A 356 21.63 -5.19 -4.33
CA ALA A 356 21.93 -6.61 -4.45
C ALA A 356 23.19 -6.97 -3.67
N GLU A 357 24.22 -6.13 -3.67
CA GLU A 357 25.44 -6.33 -2.89
C GLU A 357 25.15 -6.35 -1.38
N ILE A 358 24.28 -5.42 -0.90
CA ILE A 358 23.84 -5.40 0.50
C ILE A 358 23.03 -6.66 0.82
N ALA A 359 22.12 -7.06 -0.06
CA ALA A 359 21.27 -8.24 0.13
C ALA A 359 22.08 -9.54 0.14
N ASN A 360 23.14 -9.62 -0.67
CA ASN A 360 24.03 -10.79 -0.75
C ASN A 360 25.10 -10.82 0.35
N THR A 361 25.18 -9.80 1.20
CA THR A 361 26.10 -9.82 2.33
C THR A 361 25.68 -10.94 3.29
N PRO A 362 26.59 -11.86 3.66
CA PRO A 362 26.26 -12.92 4.59
C PRO A 362 25.70 -12.32 5.90
N ALA A 363 24.57 -12.83 6.33
CA ALA A 363 24.00 -12.46 7.62
C ALA A 363 24.96 -12.90 8.74
N THR A 364 25.12 -12.08 9.76
CA THR A 364 25.89 -12.45 10.94
C THR A 364 25.14 -13.54 11.70
N PRO A 365 25.65 -14.79 11.79
CA PRO A 365 24.95 -15.89 12.44
C PRO A 365 25.01 -15.75 13.96
N LEU A 366 24.12 -16.46 14.64
CA LEU A 366 24.25 -16.72 16.07
C LEU A 366 25.54 -17.53 16.34
N VAL A 367 26.21 -17.27 17.47
CA VAL A 367 27.36 -18.05 17.92
C VAL A 367 26.96 -19.49 18.22
N LYS A 368 25.76 -19.69 18.75
CA LYS A 368 25.11 -20.99 18.99
C LYS A 368 23.64 -20.91 18.68
N PRO A 369 23.02 -22.00 18.17
CA PRO A 369 21.56 -22.05 18.00
C PRO A 369 20.77 -21.76 19.29
N LEU A 370 19.55 -21.21 19.15
CA LEU A 370 18.68 -20.90 20.29
C LEU A 370 18.28 -22.14 21.11
N SER A 371 18.39 -23.34 20.53
CA SER A 371 18.21 -24.61 21.26
C SER A 371 19.20 -24.83 22.41
N TYR A 372 20.33 -24.10 22.43
CA TYR A 372 21.29 -24.12 23.55
C TYR A 372 20.92 -23.16 24.68
N PHE A 373 19.83 -22.40 24.52
CA PHE A 373 19.37 -21.49 25.58
C PHE A 373 18.89 -22.29 26.81
N PRO A 374 19.31 -21.91 28.04
CA PRO A 374 19.07 -22.72 29.24
C PRO A 374 17.56 -22.85 29.55
N ASP A 375 17.17 -24.05 29.99
CA ASP A 375 15.83 -24.35 30.46
C ASP A 375 15.58 -23.90 31.93
N THR A 376 16.64 -23.53 32.67
CA THR A 376 16.56 -23.07 34.03
C THR A 376 17.29 -21.76 34.22
N ILE A 377 16.59 -20.74 34.75
CA ILE A 377 17.16 -19.41 35.03
C ILE A 377 16.74 -19.03 36.47
N GLY A 378 17.69 -19.09 37.41
CA GLY A 378 17.41 -18.85 38.81
C GLY A 378 16.32 -19.83 39.33
N ASP A 379 15.24 -19.30 39.89
CA ASP A 379 14.10 -20.07 40.37
C ASP A 379 13.08 -20.44 39.28
N TRP A 380 13.34 -20.08 38.03
CA TRP A 380 12.46 -20.32 36.89
C TRP A 380 12.87 -21.60 36.13
N VAL A 381 11.90 -22.45 35.86
CA VAL A 381 12.07 -23.68 35.06
C VAL A 381 11.20 -23.60 33.84
N GLY A 382 11.84 -23.70 32.67
CA GLY A 382 11.24 -23.61 31.37
C GLY A 382 10.80 -24.96 30.81
N THR A 383 9.74 -24.94 30.05
CA THR A 383 9.26 -26.05 29.22
C THR A 383 8.99 -25.54 27.83
N ASP A 384 9.58 -26.20 26.83
CA ASP A 384 9.37 -25.81 25.43
C ASP A 384 7.93 -26.09 25.02
N THR A 385 7.29 -25.10 24.43
CA THR A 385 5.93 -25.18 23.94
C THR A 385 5.96 -25.36 22.43
N PRO A 386 5.41 -26.45 21.87
CA PRO A 386 5.34 -26.62 20.42
C PRO A 386 4.53 -25.52 19.76
N VAL A 387 5.02 -24.98 18.67
CA VAL A 387 4.34 -23.95 17.90
C VAL A 387 3.98 -24.49 16.54
N ALA A 388 2.78 -24.16 16.05
CA ALA A 388 2.39 -24.49 14.69
C ALA A 388 3.34 -23.80 13.70
N ARG A 389 3.84 -24.56 12.71
CA ARG A 389 4.81 -24.05 11.71
C ARG A 389 4.38 -22.77 11.02
N ASP A 390 3.09 -22.54 10.88
CA ASP A 390 2.52 -21.38 10.20
C ASP A 390 2.68 -20.06 10.98
N TYR A 391 2.99 -20.14 12.27
CA TYR A 391 3.18 -18.97 13.13
C TYR A 391 4.56 -18.31 12.95
N PHE A 392 5.57 -19.03 12.42
CA PHE A 392 6.96 -18.56 12.28
C PHE A 392 7.47 -18.52 10.85
N LEU A 393 6.67 -17.97 9.96
CA LEU A 393 7.10 -17.70 8.59
C LEU A 393 8.30 -16.73 8.51
N TYR A 394 8.73 -16.13 9.63
CA TYR A 394 9.61 -14.96 9.63
C TYR A 394 10.92 -15.11 10.43
N GLY A 395 11.19 -16.24 11.06
CA GLY A 395 12.42 -16.49 11.82
C GLY A 395 13.26 -17.61 11.22
N ASP A 396 14.58 -17.41 11.17
CA ASP A 396 15.52 -18.45 10.73
C ASP A 396 15.82 -19.44 11.87
N ASP A 397 15.78 -18.96 13.13
CA ASP A 397 15.82 -19.78 14.36
C ASP A 397 14.90 -19.15 15.40
N HIS A 398 14.29 -19.98 16.26
CA HIS A 398 13.37 -19.50 17.27
C HIS A 398 13.34 -20.38 18.52
N LEU A 399 12.98 -19.76 19.65
CA LEU A 399 12.69 -20.42 20.90
C LEU A 399 11.35 -19.94 21.44
N HIS A 400 10.44 -20.90 21.75
CA HIS A 400 9.19 -20.62 22.47
C HIS A 400 9.15 -21.47 23.72
N ARG A 401 9.21 -20.84 24.88
CA ARG A 401 9.36 -21.53 26.16
C ARG A 401 8.53 -20.86 27.25
N THR A 402 7.75 -21.64 27.97
CA THR A 402 7.02 -21.17 29.14
C THR A 402 7.82 -21.50 30.41
N TYR A 403 8.20 -20.46 31.14
CA TYR A 403 8.90 -20.55 32.41
C TYR A 403 7.89 -20.51 33.56
N MET A 404 8.10 -21.39 34.55
CA MET A 404 7.32 -21.43 35.82
C MET A 404 8.27 -21.14 36.98
N ASN A 405 7.96 -20.13 37.77
CA ASN A 405 8.70 -19.84 39.00
C ASN A 405 8.36 -20.87 40.09
N ARG A 406 9.39 -21.49 40.67
CA ARG A 406 9.25 -22.53 41.67
C ARG A 406 8.65 -22.02 43.00
N LEU A 407 8.91 -20.76 43.33
CA LEU A 407 8.50 -20.13 44.58
C LEU A 407 7.11 -19.52 44.48
N THR A 408 6.89 -18.67 43.46
CA THR A 408 5.64 -17.90 43.32
C THR A 408 4.57 -18.62 42.50
N ARG A 409 4.94 -19.67 41.75
CA ARG A 409 4.08 -20.35 40.76
C ARG A 409 3.62 -19.48 39.62
N GLN A 410 4.25 -18.32 39.44
CA GLN A 410 4.00 -17.44 38.34
C GLN A 410 4.52 -18.07 37.01
N ALA A 411 3.74 -17.92 35.95
CA ALA A 411 4.14 -18.33 34.60
C ALA A 411 4.55 -17.10 33.76
N ALA A 412 5.58 -17.28 32.95
CA ALA A 412 6.00 -16.29 31.95
C ALA A 412 6.37 -17.00 30.64
N THR A 413 5.87 -16.52 29.52
CA THR A 413 6.11 -17.10 28.21
C THR A 413 7.16 -16.28 27.47
N LEU A 414 8.26 -16.93 27.09
CA LEU A 414 9.38 -16.35 26.39
C LEU A 414 9.35 -16.73 24.92
N TRP A 415 9.51 -15.73 24.05
CA TRP A 415 9.80 -15.88 22.65
C TRP A 415 11.14 -15.24 22.32
N ILE A 416 12.00 -15.99 21.65
CA ILE A 416 13.25 -15.48 21.07
C ILE A 416 13.21 -15.82 19.59
N ILE A 417 13.37 -14.83 18.73
CA ILE A 417 13.30 -14.99 17.28
C ILE A 417 14.56 -14.39 16.67
N TYR A 418 15.34 -15.20 15.98
CA TYR A 418 16.49 -14.77 15.20
C TYR A 418 16.09 -14.63 13.74
N THR A 419 16.50 -13.52 13.10
CA THR A 419 16.27 -13.26 11.69
C THR A 419 17.55 -12.82 11.00
N THR A 420 17.80 -13.34 9.80
CA THR A 420 18.94 -12.96 8.96
C THR A 420 18.67 -11.73 8.11
N ASP A 421 17.40 -11.45 7.80
CA ASP A 421 16.98 -10.33 6.97
C ASP A 421 16.03 -9.40 7.74
N GLY A 422 16.54 -8.21 8.09
CA GLY A 422 15.78 -7.21 8.85
C GLY A 422 14.78 -6.39 8.03
N ARG A 423 14.71 -6.57 6.70
CA ARG A 423 13.84 -5.73 5.84
C ARG A 423 12.35 -5.97 6.07
N ASP A 424 11.99 -7.22 6.20
CA ASP A 424 10.58 -7.61 6.10
C ASP A 424 9.96 -7.90 7.45
N ARG A 425 10.75 -7.82 8.48
CA ARG A 425 10.44 -8.55 9.67
C ARG A 425 10.45 -7.66 10.89
N GLY A 426 9.97 -6.47 10.61
CA GLY A 426 9.51 -5.59 11.63
C GLY A 426 8.32 -6.18 12.36
N HIS A 427 8.48 -7.43 12.88
CA HIS A 427 7.58 -7.86 13.91
C HIS A 427 7.67 -6.80 15.01
N ASN A 428 6.73 -5.86 14.97
CA ASN A 428 6.52 -4.94 16.07
C ASN A 428 5.49 -5.63 16.96
N PRO A 429 5.89 -6.13 18.14
CA PRO A 429 4.98 -6.83 19.03
C PRO A 429 3.73 -6.03 19.37
N GLU A 430 3.85 -4.69 19.46
CA GLU A 430 2.72 -3.79 19.71
C GLU A 430 1.68 -3.87 18.59
N VAL A 431 2.14 -3.93 17.34
CA VAL A 431 1.25 -4.03 16.18
C VAL A 431 0.55 -5.37 16.16
N CYS A 432 1.27 -6.46 16.48
CA CYS A 432 0.71 -7.80 16.51
C CYS A 432 -0.32 -7.95 17.64
N MET A 433 -0.04 -7.41 18.83
CA MET A 433 -0.99 -7.43 19.93
C MET A 433 -2.25 -6.60 19.62
N ARG A 434 -2.10 -5.44 18.98
CA ARG A 434 -3.26 -4.67 18.52
C ARG A 434 -4.06 -5.41 17.44
N ALA A 435 -3.37 -6.04 16.49
CA ALA A 435 -4.02 -6.86 15.46
C ALA A 435 -4.75 -8.08 16.06
N ALA A 436 -4.26 -8.62 17.17
CA ALA A 436 -4.93 -9.66 17.95
C ALA A 436 -6.11 -9.14 18.82
N GLY A 437 -6.50 -7.87 18.67
CA GLY A 437 -7.62 -7.28 19.41
C GLY A 437 -7.28 -6.86 20.85
N CYS A 438 -5.98 -6.79 21.19
CA CYS A 438 -5.54 -6.30 22.48
C CYS A 438 -5.44 -4.77 22.48
N GLN A 439 -5.90 -4.12 23.55
CA GLN A 439 -5.76 -2.69 23.75
C GLN A 439 -4.60 -2.40 24.72
N GLU A 440 -3.67 -1.55 24.29
CA GLU A 440 -2.63 -1.06 25.16
C GLU A 440 -3.20 -0.06 26.17
N THR A 441 -2.81 -0.21 27.44
CA THR A 441 -3.13 0.76 28.48
C THR A 441 -1.97 1.74 28.61
N LEU A 442 -2.05 2.90 27.93
CA LEU A 442 -0.98 3.90 27.81
C LEU A 442 -0.35 4.33 29.15
N ASN A 443 -1.14 4.38 30.23
CA ASN A 443 -0.66 4.76 31.56
C ASN A 443 0.15 3.65 32.27
N LYS A 444 0.31 2.49 31.63
CA LYS A 444 1.06 1.33 32.15
C LYS A 444 2.24 0.96 31.25
N ARG A 445 2.88 1.97 30.65
CA ARG A 445 4.13 1.78 29.90
C ARG A 445 5.31 2.04 30.83
N THR A 446 6.23 1.09 30.91
CA THR A 446 7.44 1.16 31.76
C THR A 446 8.64 0.60 31.01
N THR A 447 9.82 0.69 31.59
CA THR A 447 11.05 0.10 31.07
C THR A 447 11.68 -0.81 32.10
N VAL A 448 12.47 -1.78 31.64
CA VAL A 448 13.21 -2.72 32.47
C VAL A 448 14.69 -2.59 32.18
N GLU A 449 15.47 -2.25 33.18
CA GLU A 449 16.93 -2.21 33.06
C GLU A 449 17.49 -3.64 32.96
N LEU A 450 18.23 -3.89 31.90
CA LEU A 450 18.86 -5.17 31.61
C LEU A 450 20.39 -5.08 31.73
N PRO A 451 21.09 -6.18 32.05
CA PRO A 451 22.54 -6.21 32.13
C PRO A 451 23.23 -5.83 30.80
N GLY A 452 24.45 -5.29 30.88
CA GLY A 452 25.27 -4.92 29.71
C GLY A 452 24.91 -3.57 29.12
N ASP A 453 25.67 -3.16 28.09
CA ASP A 453 25.50 -1.89 27.40
C ASP A 453 24.32 -1.95 26.44
N GLY A 454 23.46 -0.93 26.46
CA GLY A 454 22.32 -0.81 25.55
C GLY A 454 21.12 -0.15 26.18
N GLU A 455 20.08 0.06 25.38
CA GLU A 455 18.83 0.65 25.84
C GLU A 455 18.07 -0.34 26.75
N PRO A 456 17.28 0.16 27.73
CA PRO A 456 16.43 -0.69 28.56
C PRO A 456 15.36 -1.39 27.70
N ALA A 457 14.81 -2.50 28.16
CA ALA A 457 13.68 -3.16 27.52
C ALA A 457 12.40 -2.34 27.70
N ASP A 458 11.60 -2.26 26.66
CA ASP A 458 10.27 -1.66 26.74
C ASP A 458 9.27 -2.66 27.33
N ARG A 459 8.36 -2.17 28.20
CA ARG A 459 7.30 -2.96 28.80
C ARG A 459 5.96 -2.28 28.64
N PHE A 460 4.96 -3.05 28.19
CA PHE A 460 3.59 -2.58 27.95
C PHE A 460 2.59 -3.52 28.64
N TYR A 461 1.47 -2.93 29.03
CA TYR A 461 0.33 -3.67 29.51
C TYR A 461 -0.78 -3.69 28.48
N PHE A 462 -1.15 -4.88 28.04
CA PHE A 462 -2.25 -5.09 27.12
C PHE A 462 -3.42 -5.73 27.85
N ARG A 463 -4.62 -5.29 27.52
CA ARG A 463 -5.86 -5.91 27.96
C ARG A 463 -6.56 -6.46 26.73
N GLN A 464 -6.84 -7.75 26.74
CA GLN A 464 -7.75 -8.35 25.77
C GLN A 464 -9.15 -7.77 25.98
N GLN A 465 -9.84 -7.34 24.93
CA GLN A 465 -11.16 -6.71 25.08
C GLN A 465 -12.20 -7.68 25.68
N SER A 466 -12.00 -8.99 25.50
CA SER A 466 -12.83 -10.08 26.04
C SER A 466 -12.52 -10.47 27.46
N GLY A 467 -11.37 -10.08 28.01
CA GLY A 467 -10.83 -10.59 29.26
C GLY A 467 -10.85 -9.62 30.43
N ARG A 468 -11.11 -10.17 31.63
CA ARG A 468 -10.93 -9.44 32.90
C ARG A 468 -9.46 -9.30 33.27
N THR A 469 -8.58 -10.10 32.66
CA THR A 469 -7.13 -10.12 32.90
C THR A 469 -6.40 -9.53 31.75
N GLY A 470 -5.43 -8.66 32.01
CA GLY A 470 -4.48 -8.16 31.03
C GLY A 470 -3.15 -8.87 31.17
N GLU A 471 -2.32 -8.73 30.17
CA GLU A 471 -0.97 -9.29 30.13
C GLU A 471 0.05 -8.18 29.98
N TRP A 472 1.18 -8.36 30.63
CA TRP A 472 2.37 -7.56 30.41
C TRP A 472 3.20 -8.20 29.33
N MET A 473 3.78 -7.37 28.45
CA MET A 473 4.78 -7.77 27.49
C MET A 473 6.01 -6.90 27.68
N THR A 474 7.15 -7.55 27.91
CA THR A 474 8.46 -6.90 27.91
C THR A 474 9.19 -7.34 26.65
N TYR A 475 9.73 -6.39 25.86
CA TYR A 475 10.46 -6.75 24.67
C TYR A 475 11.68 -5.86 24.43
N TRP A 476 12.68 -6.42 23.75
CA TRP A 476 13.89 -5.74 23.32
C TRP A 476 14.48 -6.43 22.09
N TYR A 477 15.40 -5.74 21.43
CA TYR A 477 16.04 -6.20 20.22
C TYR A 477 17.56 -6.23 20.38
N HIS A 478 18.19 -7.21 19.78
CA HIS A 478 19.61 -7.22 19.51
C HIS A 478 19.82 -7.08 18.00
N VAL A 479 20.53 -6.04 17.61
CA VAL A 479 20.90 -5.79 16.22
C VAL A 479 22.37 -6.14 16.05
N PHE A 480 22.70 -7.00 15.10
CA PHE A 480 24.05 -7.40 14.82
C PHE A 480 24.67 -6.39 13.86
N GLU A 481 25.76 -5.77 14.27
CA GLU A 481 26.50 -4.86 13.41
C GLU A 481 27.32 -5.71 12.42
N PRO A 482 27.32 -5.37 11.11
CA PRO A 482 28.23 -6.02 10.17
C PRO A 482 29.67 -5.67 10.55
N SER A 483 30.61 -6.60 10.33
CA SER A 483 32.03 -6.34 10.64
C SER A 483 32.54 -5.11 9.88
N GLU A 484 33.33 -4.25 10.54
CA GLU A 484 33.88 -3.01 9.94
C GLU A 484 34.62 -3.32 8.62
N ASP A 485 35.35 -4.41 8.55
CA ASP A 485 36.04 -4.88 7.34
C ASP A 485 35.10 -5.15 6.16
N SER A 486 33.85 -5.54 6.41
CA SER A 486 32.88 -5.81 5.36
C SER A 486 32.22 -4.53 4.83
N VAL A 487 32.16 -3.48 5.64
CA VAL A 487 31.56 -2.18 5.29
C VAL A 487 32.54 -1.30 4.52
N GLU A 488 33.82 -1.24 4.96
CA GLU A 488 34.84 -0.42 4.30
C GLU A 488 35.15 -0.85 2.86
N LYS A 489 34.97 -2.12 2.53
CA LYS A 489 35.23 -2.68 1.18
C LYS A 489 34.10 -2.41 0.17
N ARG A 490 32.97 -1.88 0.62
CA ARG A 490 31.83 -1.61 -0.26
C ARG A 490 31.96 -0.31 -1.04
N PRO A 491 31.40 -0.25 -2.26
CA PRO A 491 31.27 1.01 -3.00
C PRO A 491 30.55 2.09 -2.18
N ALA A 492 30.91 3.36 -2.38
CA ALA A 492 30.33 4.48 -1.62
C ALA A 492 28.80 4.55 -1.72
N LEU A 493 28.24 4.16 -2.89
CA LEU A 493 26.80 4.08 -3.10
C LEU A 493 26.16 3.01 -2.21
N ALA A 494 26.75 1.81 -2.12
CA ALA A 494 26.25 0.75 -1.25
C ALA A 494 26.29 1.15 0.23
N GLN A 495 27.35 1.83 0.68
CA GLN A 495 27.42 2.38 2.04
C GLN A 495 26.32 3.43 2.30
N LEU A 496 26.00 4.28 1.30
CA LEU A 496 24.91 5.25 1.41
C LEU A 496 23.55 4.53 1.48
N VAL A 497 23.31 3.58 0.60
CA VAL A 497 22.04 2.79 0.53
C VAL A 497 21.81 2.03 1.83
N GLU A 498 22.85 1.44 2.42
CA GLU A 498 22.77 0.71 3.69
C GLU A 498 22.23 1.59 4.83
N ARG A 499 22.57 2.90 4.83
CA ARG A 499 22.05 3.84 5.85
C ARG A 499 20.53 3.97 5.78
N PHE A 500 19.94 3.80 4.60
CA PHE A 500 18.49 3.88 4.41
C PHE A 500 17.81 2.52 4.59
N GLN A 501 18.42 1.44 4.15
CA GLN A 501 17.78 0.12 4.16
C GLN A 501 17.94 -0.67 5.47
N ARG A 502 18.96 -0.38 6.27
CA ARG A 502 19.22 -1.01 7.58
C ARG A 502 18.95 -2.52 7.62
N VAL A 503 19.40 -3.24 6.58
CA VAL A 503 19.32 -4.70 6.52
C VAL A 503 20.33 -5.26 7.53
N ARG A 504 19.84 -5.73 8.66
CA ARG A 504 20.69 -6.30 9.71
C ARG A 504 20.03 -7.54 10.28
N SER A 505 20.82 -8.59 10.43
CA SER A 505 20.41 -9.73 11.25
C SER A 505 20.26 -9.31 12.70
N GLY A 506 19.45 -10.03 13.43
CA GLY A 506 19.22 -9.70 14.83
C GLY A 506 18.31 -10.68 15.55
N VAL A 507 18.14 -10.44 16.83
CA VAL A 507 17.28 -11.23 17.71
C VAL A 507 16.22 -10.33 18.34
N THR A 508 14.96 -10.74 18.25
CA THR A 508 13.84 -10.17 18.99
C THR A 508 13.56 -11.04 20.21
N VAL A 509 13.40 -10.44 21.37
CA VAL A 509 13.03 -11.11 22.62
C VAL A 509 11.74 -10.53 23.13
N GLU A 510 10.76 -11.41 23.41
CA GLU A 510 9.44 -11.04 23.89
C GLU A 510 9.11 -11.91 25.12
N LEU A 511 8.76 -11.28 26.21
CA LEU A 511 8.42 -11.93 27.48
C LEU A 511 7.02 -11.52 27.91
N PHE A 512 6.09 -12.48 27.93
CA PHE A 512 4.69 -12.31 28.31
C PHE A 512 4.44 -12.86 29.70
N PHE A 513 3.68 -12.14 30.51
CA PHE A 513 3.27 -12.60 31.83
C PHE A 513 2.01 -11.86 32.33
N THR A 514 1.27 -12.52 33.22
CA THR A 514 0.17 -11.90 33.94
C THR A 514 0.64 -11.52 35.35
N GLU A 515 0.35 -10.31 35.80
CA GLU A 515 0.64 -9.87 37.16
C GLU A 515 -0.54 -10.20 38.09
N GLN A 516 -0.22 -10.59 39.31
CA GLN A 516 -1.16 -10.63 40.43
C GLN A 516 -0.70 -9.69 41.57
N THR A 517 0.61 -9.46 41.68
CA THR A 517 1.21 -8.66 42.75
C THR A 517 2.45 -7.90 42.23
N GLU A 518 2.91 -6.87 42.98
CA GLU A 518 4.19 -6.19 42.69
C GLU A 518 5.40 -7.17 42.79
N ALA A 519 5.29 -8.21 43.61
CA ALA A 519 6.31 -9.24 43.71
C ALA A 519 6.45 -10.05 42.41
N ASP A 520 5.37 -10.24 41.66
CA ASP A 520 5.39 -10.93 40.38
C ASP A 520 6.13 -10.10 39.31
N ILE A 521 5.97 -8.77 39.34
CA ILE A 521 6.71 -7.88 38.46
C ILE A 521 8.22 -7.94 38.75
N ALA A 522 8.59 -7.86 40.03
CA ALA A 522 9.98 -7.96 40.46
C ALA A 522 10.65 -9.28 40.06
N ALA A 523 9.92 -10.41 40.25
CA ALA A 523 10.39 -11.73 39.85
C ALA A 523 10.56 -11.85 38.32
N THR A 524 9.66 -11.24 37.54
CA THR A 524 9.76 -11.22 36.08
C THR A 524 10.89 -10.32 35.59
N ASP A 525 11.20 -9.21 36.31
CA ASP A 525 12.36 -8.37 36.03
C ASP A 525 13.68 -9.13 36.23
N GLU A 526 13.74 -9.97 37.27
CA GLU A 526 14.87 -10.85 37.50
C GLU A 526 15.01 -11.92 36.38
N LEU A 527 13.88 -12.50 35.94
CA LEU A 527 13.85 -13.40 34.80
C LEU A 527 14.34 -12.70 33.52
N ALA A 528 13.87 -11.49 33.23
CA ALA A 528 14.32 -10.73 32.06
C ALA A 528 15.83 -10.45 32.08
N ARG A 529 16.38 -10.09 33.25
CA ARG A 529 17.83 -9.93 33.43
C ARG A 529 18.59 -11.26 33.24
N GLY A 530 18.04 -12.34 33.75
CA GLY A 530 18.59 -13.68 33.55
C GLY A 530 18.57 -14.14 32.09
N ILE A 531 17.47 -13.85 31.38
CA ILE A 531 17.36 -14.12 29.92
C ILE A 531 18.46 -13.37 29.18
N GLU A 532 18.59 -12.09 29.41
CA GLU A 532 19.61 -11.25 28.75
C GLU A 532 21.02 -11.76 29.02
N SER A 533 21.36 -12.07 30.26
CA SER A 533 22.70 -12.58 30.61
C SER A 533 23.06 -13.90 29.93
N ASN A 534 22.08 -14.79 29.77
CA ASN A 534 22.28 -16.06 29.08
C ASN A 534 22.30 -15.92 27.55
N LEU A 535 21.50 -14.98 27.03
CA LEU A 535 21.42 -14.71 25.60
C LEU A 535 22.73 -14.15 25.06
N GLN A 536 23.44 -13.31 25.82
CA GLN A 536 24.74 -12.72 25.44
C GLN A 536 25.77 -13.80 25.04
N GLY A 537 25.71 -15.00 25.63
CA GLY A 537 26.58 -16.13 25.26
C GLY A 537 26.25 -16.79 23.92
N LEU A 538 25.11 -16.46 23.31
CA LEU A 538 24.66 -16.97 22.02
C LEU A 538 24.79 -15.91 20.90
N LEU A 539 24.95 -14.64 21.28
CA LEU A 539 25.02 -13.52 20.35
C LEU A 539 26.46 -13.25 19.89
N PRO A 540 26.65 -12.70 18.68
CA PRO A 540 27.95 -12.20 18.24
C PRO A 540 28.46 -11.09 19.16
N THR A 541 29.80 -10.93 19.21
CA THR A 541 30.44 -9.90 20.07
C THR A 541 30.08 -8.46 19.69
N GLU A 542 29.84 -8.22 18.41
CA GLU A 542 29.44 -6.91 17.88
C GLU A 542 27.91 -6.80 17.81
N THR A 543 27.26 -6.80 18.98
CA THR A 543 25.81 -6.75 19.09
C THR A 543 25.39 -5.53 19.88
N ARG A 544 24.44 -4.76 19.36
CA ARG A 544 23.85 -3.61 20.05
C ARG A 544 22.41 -3.92 20.46
N ARG A 545 22.11 -3.79 21.75
CA ARG A 545 20.73 -3.85 22.24
C ARG A 545 20.00 -2.52 22.01
N SER A 546 18.74 -2.61 21.56
CA SER A 546 17.82 -1.48 21.43
C SER A 546 16.42 -1.88 21.91
N SER A 547 15.76 -1.00 22.61
CA SER A 547 14.37 -1.16 23.02
C SER A 547 13.40 -0.79 21.89
N ARG A 548 13.80 0.20 21.08
CA ARG A 548 13.03 0.64 19.92
C ARG A 548 13.70 0.16 18.66
N ARG A 549 13.05 -0.74 17.95
CA ARG A 549 13.41 -0.93 16.56
C ARG A 549 13.26 0.42 15.88
N LYS A 550 14.36 1.06 15.52
CA LYS A 550 14.38 2.24 14.64
C LYS A 550 13.97 1.75 13.24
N SER A 551 12.76 1.20 13.16
CA SER A 551 12.13 0.88 11.90
C SER A 551 11.65 2.17 11.27
N PHE A 552 11.58 2.17 9.98
CA PHE A 552 11.24 3.17 9.00
C PHE A 552 9.93 3.98 9.26
N LEU A 553 9.29 3.84 10.42
CA LEU A 553 8.11 4.58 10.90
C LEU A 553 8.45 5.96 11.53
N MET A 554 9.67 6.49 11.33
CA MET A 554 10.01 7.84 11.80
C MET A 554 9.21 8.98 11.15
N VAL A 555 8.37 8.72 10.15
CA VAL A 555 7.52 9.78 9.56
C VAL A 555 6.23 9.98 10.36
N THR A 556 5.81 9.01 11.16
CA THR A 556 4.58 9.12 11.96
C THR A 556 4.80 9.58 13.40
N ASP A 557 5.97 9.33 13.99
CA ASP A 557 6.26 9.77 15.37
C ASP A 557 6.55 11.28 15.51
N THR A 558 6.96 11.94 14.43
CA THR A 558 7.24 13.39 14.46
C THR A 558 5.96 14.23 14.37
N VAL A 559 4.88 13.69 13.83
CA VAL A 559 3.58 14.41 13.72
C VAL A 559 2.77 14.31 15.01
N VAL A 560 2.92 13.22 15.78
CA VAL A 560 2.16 13.04 17.04
C VAL A 560 2.78 13.78 18.22
N ARG A 561 4.08 14.08 18.21
CA ARG A 561 4.73 14.82 19.30
C ARG A 561 4.53 16.34 19.29
N ASN A 562 4.11 16.91 18.16
CA ASN A 562 3.86 18.37 18.08
C ASN A 562 2.43 18.78 18.47
N THR A 563 1.52 17.82 18.74
CA THR A 563 0.15 18.14 19.20
C THR A 563 -0.04 18.11 20.71
N ASP A 564 0.94 17.56 21.47
CA ASP A 564 0.85 17.50 22.95
C ASP A 564 1.64 18.59 23.68
N GLN A 565 2.28 19.52 22.97
CA GLN A 565 3.01 20.64 23.60
C GLN A 565 2.24 21.98 23.62
N ASP A 566 1.05 22.04 23.00
CA ASP A 566 0.23 23.27 22.99
C ASP A 566 -1.04 23.17 23.87
N ALA A 567 -1.07 22.25 24.84
CA ALA A 567 -2.15 22.13 25.82
C ALA A 567 -1.57 22.09 27.24
N GLU A 568 -0.95 23.20 27.67
CA GLU A 568 -0.88 23.64 29.06
C GLU A 568 -1.17 25.16 29.16
#